data_e58dd0d36925f000abc6a6d3a97eb044
#
_entry.id   e58dd0d36925f000abc6a6d3a97eb044
#
_cell.length_a   1.000
_cell.length_b   1.000
_cell.length_c   1.000
_cell.angle_alpha   90.00
_cell.angle_beta   90.00
_cell.angle_gamma   90.00
#
_symmetry.space_group_name_H-M   'P 1'
#
loop_
_entity.id
_entity.type
_entity.pdbx_description
1 polymer ?
#
loop_
_entity_poly.entity_id
_entity_poly.type
_entity_poly.pdbx_seq_one_letter_code
_entity_poly.pdbx_strand_id
1 'polypeptide(L)'
;LKCEKFKGSSAMYTVPDAVAMLKPRRIIICYGTNNLSGSSTDATNYIKTYLQGLQAIQTAWPYCDIIVSAIPPLDRQRENTNLTMTQVDAYNAALVQMCEENGFKFLNSAEVLRDEATGWAKKDYTLSDGVHLSKEAVTAYFTYVRTHAYAAEDRRPQPLGTIPTPDGVPANLINKDPIAVRGAKVPLEFVAANGGKLSGTTSQLVKKGGTAAAVTAVPDEGFVFAGWTASSGGSYSSATITFTMPQNADAGGVVLTANFKADAHEHNYAEIEDTR
;
A
#
# COMPACT_ATOMS: atom_id res chain seq x y z
N LEU A 1 20.06 1.46 19.32
CA LEU A 1 19.82 2.82 19.82
C LEU A 1 19.21 2.76 21.22
N LYS A 2 19.72 3.55 22.17
CA LYS A 2 19.14 3.68 23.51
C LYS A 2 18.29 4.95 23.53
N CYS A 3 16.99 4.81 23.57
CA CYS A 3 16.06 5.94 23.49
C CYS A 3 14.94 5.89 24.54
N GLU A 4 14.76 4.76 25.22
CA GLU A 4 13.72 4.62 26.23
C GLU A 4 14.16 5.20 27.56
N LYS A 5 13.36 6.08 28.13
CA LYS A 5 13.60 6.72 29.42
C LYS A 5 12.36 6.65 30.29
N PHE A 6 12.50 6.07 31.46
CA PHE A 6 11.40 6.03 32.43
C PHE A 6 11.35 7.31 33.26
N LYS A 7 10.15 7.72 33.65
CA LYS A 7 9.94 8.89 34.50
C LYS A 7 10.75 8.75 35.79
N GLY A 8 11.52 9.77 36.11
CA GLY A 8 12.39 9.81 37.33
C GLY A 8 13.73 9.11 37.17
N SER A 9 14.06 8.58 35.98
CA SER A 9 15.37 7.99 35.69
C SER A 9 16.15 8.83 34.69
N SER A 10 17.45 8.93 34.84
CA SER A 10 18.37 9.48 33.84
C SER A 10 18.91 8.40 32.89
N ALA A 11 18.71 7.13 33.23
CA ALA A 11 19.16 6.01 32.41
C ALA A 11 18.36 5.91 31.13
N MET A 12 19.03 5.56 30.03
CA MET A 12 18.41 5.29 28.73
C MET A 12 18.57 3.81 28.40
N TYR A 13 17.50 3.24 27.90
CA TYR A 13 17.37 1.81 27.59
C TYR A 13 17.15 1.60 26.09
N THR A 14 17.51 0.41 25.61
CA THR A 14 17.02 -0.07 24.31
C THR A 14 15.55 -0.52 24.44
N VAL A 15 14.84 -0.62 23.31
CA VAL A 15 13.47 -1.16 23.33
C VAL A 15 13.41 -2.58 23.91
N PRO A 16 14.32 -3.53 23.54
CA PRO A 16 14.36 -4.84 24.19
C PRO A 16 14.56 -4.78 25.69
N ASP A 17 15.47 -3.92 26.19
CA ASP A 17 15.69 -3.76 27.64
C ASP A 17 14.43 -3.25 28.34
N ALA A 18 13.78 -2.25 27.75
CA ALA A 18 12.54 -1.69 28.30
C ALA A 18 11.41 -2.72 28.33
N VAL A 19 11.29 -3.52 27.29
CA VAL A 19 10.29 -4.61 27.22
C VAL A 19 10.58 -5.68 28.27
N ALA A 20 11.82 -6.07 28.45
CA ALA A 20 12.21 -7.04 29.50
C ALA A 20 11.91 -6.52 30.93
N MET A 21 12.03 -5.21 31.16
CA MET A 21 11.71 -4.59 32.44
C MET A 21 10.20 -4.46 32.68
N LEU A 22 9.46 -4.01 31.66
CA LEU A 22 8.02 -3.76 31.77
C LEU A 22 7.18 -5.03 31.68
N LYS A 23 7.71 -6.07 31.03
CA LYS A 23 7.06 -7.36 30.83
C LYS A 23 5.63 -7.23 30.27
N PRO A 24 5.42 -6.47 29.19
CA PRO A 24 4.08 -6.28 28.64
C PRO A 24 3.54 -7.57 28.07
N ARG A 25 2.22 -7.75 28.11
CA ARG A 25 1.55 -8.88 27.44
C ARG A 25 1.44 -8.66 25.95
N ARG A 26 1.34 -7.39 25.53
CA ARG A 26 1.21 -6.97 24.12
C ARG A 26 1.91 -5.64 23.91
N ILE A 27 2.58 -5.52 22.78
CA ILE A 27 3.15 -4.26 22.29
C ILE A 27 2.72 -4.01 20.86
N ILE A 28 2.57 -2.74 20.51
CA ILE A 28 2.32 -2.30 19.14
C ILE A 28 3.51 -1.44 18.73
N ILE A 29 4.14 -1.80 17.62
CA ILE A 29 5.34 -1.14 17.12
C ILE A 29 4.98 -0.44 15.80
N CYS A 30 5.14 0.88 15.78
CA CYS A 30 4.90 1.72 14.62
C CYS A 30 6.20 2.50 14.32
N TYR A 31 7.12 1.87 13.59
CA TYR A 31 8.37 2.49 13.14
C TYR A 31 8.44 2.49 11.61
N GLY A 32 9.17 3.43 11.06
CA GLY A 32 9.43 3.48 9.63
C GLY A 32 9.49 4.88 9.05
N THR A 33 8.72 5.83 9.55
CA THR A 33 8.69 7.21 9.04
C THR A 33 10.10 7.82 8.97
N ASN A 34 10.92 7.63 9.98
CA ASN A 34 12.31 8.14 10.01
C ASN A 34 13.28 7.35 9.12
N ASN A 35 12.84 6.25 8.53
CA ASN A 35 13.61 5.46 7.56
C ASN A 35 13.27 5.81 6.12
N LEU A 36 12.24 6.62 5.91
CA LEU A 36 11.87 7.09 4.58
C LEU A 36 12.90 8.12 4.11
N SER A 37 13.37 7.95 2.89
CA SER A 37 14.39 8.83 2.29
C SER A 37 14.36 8.65 0.77
N GLY A 38 14.02 9.69 0.05
CA GLY A 38 13.88 9.65 -1.40
C GLY A 38 12.65 8.86 -1.88
N SER A 39 12.74 8.32 -3.09
CA SER A 39 11.65 7.60 -3.75
C SER A 39 11.91 6.09 -3.91
N SER A 40 12.98 5.57 -3.31
CA SER A 40 13.30 4.15 -3.43
C SER A 40 12.21 3.28 -2.80
N THR A 41 11.76 2.27 -3.55
CA THR A 41 10.82 1.25 -3.08
C THR A 41 11.51 0.01 -2.53
N ASP A 42 12.84 -0.03 -2.57
CA ASP A 42 13.64 -1.12 -1.99
C ASP A 42 13.61 -1.05 -0.46
N ALA A 43 12.85 -1.94 0.14
CA ALA A 43 12.70 -2.06 1.59
C ALA A 43 13.68 -3.08 2.22
N THR A 44 14.59 -3.70 1.47
CA THR A 44 15.40 -4.83 1.91
C THR A 44 16.15 -4.55 3.21
N ASN A 45 16.92 -3.47 3.26
CA ASN A 45 17.69 -3.12 4.46
C ASN A 45 16.80 -2.68 5.63
N TYR A 46 15.70 -1.99 5.33
CA TYR A 46 14.71 -1.59 6.32
C TYR A 46 14.09 -2.83 6.99
N ILE A 47 13.59 -3.77 6.21
CA ILE A 47 12.97 -5.01 6.70
C ILE A 47 13.96 -5.89 7.48
N LYS A 48 15.18 -6.03 6.98
CA LYS A 48 16.24 -6.77 7.71
C LYS A 48 16.46 -6.19 9.10
N THR A 49 16.61 -4.88 9.21
CA THR A 49 16.84 -4.21 10.50
C THR A 49 15.60 -4.29 11.39
N TYR A 50 14.42 -4.14 10.81
CA TYR A 50 13.15 -4.24 11.54
C TYR A 50 12.97 -5.62 12.17
N LEU A 51 13.15 -6.68 11.36
CA LEU A 51 13.06 -8.07 11.81
C LEU A 51 14.05 -8.37 12.94
N GLN A 52 15.31 -7.92 12.82
CA GLN A 52 16.30 -8.06 13.89
C GLN A 52 15.83 -7.40 15.19
N GLY A 53 15.20 -6.23 15.10
CA GLY A 53 14.60 -5.55 16.25
C GLY A 53 13.47 -6.35 16.90
N LEU A 54 12.57 -6.92 16.11
CA LEU A 54 11.49 -7.77 16.62
C LEU A 54 12.02 -9.02 17.30
N GLN A 55 12.99 -9.69 16.70
CA GLN A 55 13.63 -10.88 17.25
C GLN A 55 14.37 -10.58 18.57
N ALA A 56 15.02 -9.42 18.66
CA ALA A 56 15.64 -8.98 19.91
C ALA A 56 14.61 -8.75 21.03
N ILE A 57 13.44 -8.21 20.70
CA ILE A 57 12.33 -8.07 21.65
C ILE A 57 11.80 -9.43 22.10
N GLN A 58 11.59 -10.37 21.17
CA GLN A 58 11.16 -11.73 21.51
C GLN A 58 12.16 -12.45 22.42
N THR A 59 13.45 -12.26 22.16
CA THR A 59 14.53 -12.83 22.99
C THR A 59 14.50 -12.24 24.40
N ALA A 60 14.31 -10.93 24.50
CA ALA A 60 14.30 -10.22 25.79
C ALA A 60 13.05 -10.55 26.63
N TRP A 61 11.90 -10.75 25.98
CA TRP A 61 10.63 -11.11 26.64
C TRP A 61 9.75 -11.98 25.72
N PRO A 62 9.93 -13.30 25.71
CA PRO A 62 9.25 -14.22 24.77
C PRO A 62 7.74 -14.34 24.96
N TYR A 63 7.22 -13.83 26.07
CA TYR A 63 5.78 -13.85 26.39
C TYR A 63 5.02 -12.64 25.84
N CYS A 64 5.68 -11.77 25.07
CA CYS A 64 5.07 -10.58 24.49
C CYS A 64 4.40 -10.88 23.15
N ASP A 65 3.14 -10.53 23.02
CA ASP A 65 2.45 -10.45 21.72
C ASP A 65 2.90 -9.19 21.00
N ILE A 66 3.55 -9.37 19.85
CA ILE A 66 4.10 -8.26 19.06
C ILE A 66 3.22 -8.00 17.85
N ILE A 67 2.76 -6.78 17.74
CA ILE A 67 1.97 -6.30 16.62
C ILE A 67 2.74 -5.19 15.91
N VAL A 68 2.98 -5.38 14.63
CA VAL A 68 3.57 -4.36 13.75
C VAL A 68 2.44 -3.51 13.20
N SER A 69 2.52 -2.22 13.38
CA SER A 69 1.57 -1.25 12.85
C SER A 69 2.10 -0.63 11.57
N ALA A 70 1.20 -0.36 10.63
CA ALA A 70 1.55 0.31 9.39
C ALA A 70 2.21 1.67 9.64
N ILE A 71 3.15 2.04 8.77
CA ILE A 71 3.67 3.40 8.69
C ILE A 71 2.51 4.33 8.29
N PRO A 72 2.28 5.41 9.04
CA PRO A 72 1.21 6.36 8.71
C PRO A 72 1.40 7.02 7.34
N PRO A 73 0.31 7.40 6.67
CA PRO A 73 0.39 8.15 5.43
C PRO A 73 0.93 9.56 5.66
N LEU A 74 1.58 10.11 4.63
CA LEU A 74 2.06 11.48 4.59
C LEU A 74 0.98 12.41 4.05
N ASP A 75 1.05 13.71 4.40
CA ASP A 75 0.23 14.73 3.77
C ASP A 75 0.71 15.02 2.34
N ARG A 76 -0.21 15.42 1.46
CA ARG A 76 0.08 15.73 0.06
C ARG A 76 1.12 16.84 -0.12
N GLN A 77 1.27 17.76 0.84
CA GLN A 77 2.31 18.77 0.82
C GLN A 77 3.73 18.17 0.79
N ARG A 78 3.88 16.88 1.12
CA ARG A 78 5.16 16.16 1.04
C ARG A 78 5.46 15.61 -0.35
N GLU A 79 4.52 15.69 -1.29
CA GLU A 79 4.75 15.33 -2.69
C GLU A 79 5.95 16.12 -3.25
N ASN A 80 6.80 15.45 -4.01
CA ASN A 80 8.05 16.02 -4.55
C ASN A 80 9.12 16.43 -3.51
N THR A 81 9.00 15.94 -2.29
CA THR A 81 10.06 16.03 -1.28
C THR A 81 10.84 14.71 -1.18
N ASN A 82 11.72 14.60 -0.18
CA ASN A 82 12.45 13.34 0.11
C ASN A 82 11.56 12.26 0.72
N LEU A 83 10.27 12.54 0.97
CA LEU A 83 9.31 11.58 1.53
C LEU A 83 8.19 11.39 0.51
N THR A 84 7.94 10.14 0.12
CA THR A 84 6.92 9.81 -0.88
C THR A 84 5.96 8.75 -0.38
N MET A 85 4.69 8.84 -0.78
CA MET A 85 3.71 7.81 -0.48
C MET A 85 4.03 6.48 -1.16
N THR A 86 4.67 6.52 -2.34
CA THR A 86 5.15 5.31 -3.03
C THR A 86 6.10 4.51 -2.14
N GLN A 87 7.03 5.18 -1.44
CA GLN A 87 7.93 4.51 -0.51
C GLN A 87 7.20 4.01 0.73
N VAL A 88 6.28 4.80 1.30
CA VAL A 88 5.43 4.37 2.43
C VAL A 88 4.67 3.09 2.09
N ASP A 89 4.06 3.03 0.90
CA ASP A 89 3.29 1.88 0.46
C ASP A 89 4.17 0.65 0.23
N ALA A 90 5.33 0.82 -0.38
CA ALA A 90 6.30 -0.26 -0.57
C ALA A 90 6.79 -0.83 0.77
N TYR A 91 7.12 0.04 1.72
CA TYR A 91 7.57 -0.37 3.05
C TYR A 91 6.46 -1.06 3.85
N ASN A 92 5.22 -0.57 3.77
CA ASN A 92 4.08 -1.22 4.40
C ASN A 92 3.81 -2.61 3.79
N ALA A 93 3.88 -2.75 2.47
CA ALA A 93 3.76 -4.05 1.81
C ALA A 93 4.85 -5.03 2.25
N ALA A 94 6.09 -4.56 2.36
CA ALA A 94 7.21 -5.37 2.83
C ALA A 94 7.08 -5.75 4.31
N LEU A 95 6.54 -4.87 5.17
CA LEU A 95 6.21 -5.19 6.55
C LEU A 95 5.16 -6.29 6.67
N VAL A 96 4.11 -6.26 5.84
CA VAL A 96 3.11 -7.33 5.79
C VAL A 96 3.76 -8.67 5.47
N GLN A 97 4.53 -8.72 4.38
CA GLN A 97 5.22 -9.95 3.97
C GLN A 97 6.15 -10.46 5.07
N MET A 98 6.97 -9.60 5.67
CA MET A 98 7.85 -9.96 6.77
C MET A 98 7.08 -10.52 7.96
N CYS A 99 5.94 -9.93 8.32
CA CYS A 99 5.11 -10.41 9.41
C CYS A 99 4.54 -11.80 9.11
N GLU A 100 4.03 -12.03 7.90
CA GLU A 100 3.52 -13.34 7.48
C GLU A 100 4.60 -14.42 7.49
N GLU A 101 5.77 -14.13 6.94
CA GLU A 101 6.88 -15.09 6.87
C GLU A 101 7.43 -15.47 8.25
N ASN A 102 7.38 -14.55 9.22
CA ASN A 102 7.97 -14.73 10.54
C ASN A 102 6.97 -14.90 11.69
N GLY A 103 5.67 -14.98 11.38
CA GLY A 103 4.61 -15.21 12.37
C GLY A 103 4.35 -14.01 13.29
N PHE A 104 4.65 -12.79 12.86
CA PHE A 104 4.22 -11.58 13.55
C PHE A 104 2.84 -11.14 13.09
N LYS A 105 2.16 -10.38 13.90
CA LYS A 105 0.87 -9.79 13.58
C LYS A 105 1.08 -8.42 12.96
N PHE A 106 0.28 -8.11 11.94
CA PHE A 106 0.30 -6.80 11.31
C PHE A 106 -1.06 -6.10 11.46
N LEU A 107 -1.04 -4.80 11.78
CA LEU A 107 -2.22 -3.96 11.93
C LEU A 107 -2.20 -2.81 10.93
N ASN A 108 -3.20 -2.76 10.04
CA ASN A 108 -3.32 -1.69 9.03
C ASN A 108 -3.89 -0.39 9.59
N SER A 109 -3.24 0.19 10.53
CA SER A 109 -3.66 1.48 11.07
C SER A 109 -3.62 2.63 10.04
N ALA A 110 -2.90 2.45 8.94
CA ALA A 110 -2.89 3.42 7.84
C ALA A 110 -4.27 3.56 7.15
N GLU A 111 -5.12 2.52 7.20
CA GLU A 111 -6.45 2.52 6.59
C GLU A 111 -7.33 3.65 7.13
N VAL A 112 -7.34 3.87 8.44
CA VAL A 112 -8.17 4.91 9.07
C VAL A 112 -7.60 6.31 8.88
N LEU A 113 -6.31 6.42 8.62
CA LEU A 113 -5.58 7.69 8.48
C LEU A 113 -5.54 8.21 7.04
N ARG A 114 -5.79 7.33 6.05
CA ARG A 114 -5.62 7.59 4.63
C ARG A 114 -6.93 8.01 4.00
N ASP A 115 -6.87 9.01 3.15
CA ASP A 115 -7.93 9.34 2.21
C ASP A 115 -7.94 8.32 1.06
N GLU A 116 -9.06 7.65 0.85
CA GLU A 116 -9.17 6.56 -0.12
C GLU A 116 -9.06 7.04 -1.58
N ALA A 117 -9.47 8.27 -1.85
CA ALA A 117 -9.48 8.80 -3.20
C ALA A 117 -8.08 9.24 -3.64
N THR A 118 -7.30 9.80 -2.71
CA THR A 118 -5.99 10.39 -3.04
C THR A 118 -4.81 9.52 -2.66
N GLY A 119 -4.99 8.61 -1.68
CA GLY A 119 -3.90 7.79 -1.13
C GLY A 119 -3.03 8.50 -0.09
N TRP A 120 -3.15 9.80 0.09
CA TRP A 120 -2.46 10.61 1.09
C TRP A 120 -3.17 10.59 2.45
N ALA A 121 -2.58 11.23 3.46
CA ALA A 121 -3.29 11.43 4.72
C ALA A 121 -4.61 12.19 4.51
N LYS A 122 -5.61 11.87 5.30
CA LYS A 122 -6.86 12.65 5.34
C LYS A 122 -6.53 14.09 5.68
N LYS A 123 -7.35 15.01 5.16
CA LYS A 123 -7.25 16.43 5.50
C LYS A 123 -7.24 16.61 7.03
N ASP A 124 -6.35 17.47 7.51
CA ASP A 124 -6.18 17.82 8.93
C ASP A 124 -5.72 16.66 9.83
N TYR A 125 -5.24 15.54 9.24
CA TYR A 125 -4.72 14.39 9.99
C TYR A 125 -3.21 14.45 10.25
N THR A 126 -2.53 15.43 9.69
CA THR A 126 -1.12 15.72 10.00
C THR A 126 -0.95 17.09 10.64
N LEU A 127 0.16 17.28 11.34
CA LEU A 127 0.61 18.60 11.74
C LEU A 127 1.12 19.37 10.51
N SER A 128 1.51 20.62 10.71
CA SER A 128 2.00 21.51 9.65
C SER A 128 3.23 20.98 8.88
N ASP A 129 3.93 20.01 9.44
CA ASP A 129 5.07 19.36 8.77
C ASP A 129 4.66 18.28 7.78
N GLY A 130 3.38 17.91 7.75
CA GLY A 130 2.83 16.89 6.84
C GLY A 130 3.27 15.46 7.16
N VAL A 131 3.82 15.19 8.34
CA VAL A 131 4.38 13.91 8.76
C VAL A 131 3.80 13.45 10.09
N HIS A 132 3.90 14.28 11.14
CA HIS A 132 3.39 13.93 12.46
C HIS A 132 1.86 13.98 12.49
N LEU A 133 1.27 13.01 13.20
CA LEU A 133 -0.17 12.91 13.29
C LEU A 133 -0.76 14.04 14.15
N SER A 134 -1.87 14.60 13.70
CA SER A 134 -2.68 15.53 14.48
C SER A 134 -3.38 14.81 15.64
N LYS A 135 -3.98 15.57 16.54
CA LYS A 135 -4.77 15.02 17.66
C LYS A 135 -5.92 14.14 17.17
N GLU A 136 -6.59 14.57 16.09
CA GLU A 136 -7.71 13.86 15.47
C GLU A 136 -7.22 12.52 14.87
N ALA A 137 -6.10 12.55 14.17
CA ALA A 137 -5.48 11.34 13.61
C ALA A 137 -5.03 10.36 14.70
N VAL A 138 -4.42 10.86 15.77
CA VAL A 138 -4.03 10.04 16.93
C VAL A 138 -5.26 9.39 17.57
N THR A 139 -6.37 10.13 17.70
CA THR A 139 -7.63 9.58 18.22
C THR A 139 -8.18 8.48 17.30
N ALA A 140 -8.17 8.71 15.99
CA ALA A 140 -8.59 7.71 15.00
C ALA A 140 -7.69 6.47 15.04
N TYR A 141 -6.38 6.66 15.12
CA TYR A 141 -5.39 5.59 15.25
C TYR A 141 -5.67 4.70 16.48
N PHE A 142 -5.80 5.29 17.66
CA PHE A 142 -6.05 4.50 18.87
C PHE A 142 -7.45 3.87 18.89
N THR A 143 -8.43 4.48 18.26
CA THR A 143 -9.74 3.87 18.07
C THR A 143 -9.62 2.64 17.17
N TYR A 144 -8.87 2.75 16.07
CA TYR A 144 -8.60 1.63 15.16
C TYR A 144 -7.88 0.48 15.90
N VAL A 145 -6.83 0.78 16.64
CA VAL A 145 -6.09 -0.20 17.44
C VAL A 145 -7.00 -1.01 18.37
N ARG A 146 -7.97 -0.36 18.99
CA ARG A 146 -8.88 -1.01 19.95
C ARG A 146 -10.01 -1.79 19.30
N THR A 147 -10.37 -1.47 18.06
CA THR A 147 -11.55 -2.02 17.38
C THR A 147 -11.24 -3.01 16.27
N HIS A 148 -9.97 -3.17 15.92
CA HIS A 148 -9.54 -4.05 14.83
C HIS A 148 -8.73 -5.23 15.34
N ALA A 149 -9.02 -6.41 14.80
CA ALA A 149 -8.26 -7.63 15.07
C ALA A 149 -7.07 -7.76 14.11
N TYR A 150 -6.21 -8.71 14.38
CA TYR A 150 -4.91 -8.91 13.75
C TYR A 150 -4.95 -10.06 12.75
N ALA A 151 -4.27 -9.91 11.62
CA ALA A 151 -4.39 -10.82 10.50
C ALA A 151 -3.60 -12.14 10.66
N ALA A 152 -2.43 -12.11 11.30
CA ALA A 152 -1.54 -13.26 11.36
C ALA A 152 -1.78 -14.15 12.57
N GLU A 153 -1.53 -15.46 12.41
CA GLU A 153 -1.47 -16.39 13.54
C GLU A 153 -0.27 -16.12 14.44
N ASP A 154 -0.43 -16.39 15.72
CA ASP A 154 0.68 -16.35 16.67
C ASP A 154 1.52 -17.61 16.56
N ARG A 155 2.67 -17.50 15.90
CA ARG A 155 3.63 -18.60 15.71
C ARG A 155 4.84 -18.51 16.63
N ARG A 156 4.77 -17.71 17.68
CA ARG A 156 5.90 -17.56 18.60
C ARG A 156 6.20 -18.86 19.33
N PRO A 157 7.49 -19.10 19.66
CA PRO A 157 7.90 -20.28 20.41
C PRO A 157 7.24 -20.39 21.80
N GLN A 158 6.88 -19.25 22.39
CA GLN A 158 6.20 -19.14 23.68
C GLN A 158 4.87 -18.40 23.47
N PRO A 159 3.83 -19.08 22.99
CA PRO A 159 2.54 -18.43 22.78
C PRO A 159 2.01 -17.94 24.12
N LEU A 160 1.56 -16.71 24.17
CA LEU A 160 0.65 -16.30 25.23
C LEU A 160 -0.60 -17.17 25.09
N GLY A 161 -1.15 -17.65 26.19
CA GLY A 161 -2.50 -18.18 26.19
C GLY A 161 -3.44 -17.21 25.45
N THR A 162 -4.70 -17.48 25.36
CA THR A 162 -5.66 -16.66 24.61
C THR A 162 -5.40 -15.15 24.78
N ILE A 163 -4.95 -14.51 23.70
CA ILE A 163 -4.87 -13.04 23.66
C ILE A 163 -6.29 -12.57 23.38
N PRO A 164 -6.94 -11.88 24.31
CA PRO A 164 -8.30 -11.45 24.10
C PRO A 164 -8.37 -10.48 22.92
N THR A 165 -9.21 -10.79 21.96
CA THR A 165 -9.71 -9.77 21.03
C THR A 165 -10.46 -8.72 21.87
N PRO A 166 -10.31 -7.43 21.58
CA PRO A 166 -11.11 -6.43 22.28
C PRO A 166 -12.59 -6.78 22.20
N ASP A 167 -13.31 -6.69 23.33
CA ASP A 167 -14.72 -7.02 23.38
C ASP A 167 -15.52 -6.17 22.38
N GLY A 168 -16.47 -6.80 21.69
CA GLY A 168 -17.38 -6.12 20.78
C GLY A 168 -16.81 -5.74 19.42
N VAL A 169 -15.67 -6.32 19.01
CA VAL A 169 -15.17 -6.13 17.63
C VAL A 169 -16.13 -6.80 16.64
N PRO A 170 -16.79 -6.06 15.74
CA PRO A 170 -17.62 -6.65 14.71
C PRO A 170 -16.82 -7.57 13.80
N ALA A 171 -17.41 -8.68 13.39
CA ALA A 171 -16.72 -9.70 12.58
C ALA A 171 -16.17 -9.16 11.24
N ASN A 172 -16.81 -8.13 10.67
CA ASN A 172 -16.37 -7.46 9.45
C ASN A 172 -15.14 -6.56 9.64
N LEU A 173 -14.80 -6.21 10.89
CA LEU A 173 -13.60 -5.45 11.22
C LEU A 173 -12.41 -6.32 11.61
N ILE A 174 -12.60 -7.64 11.67
CA ILE A 174 -11.51 -8.58 11.88
C ILE A 174 -10.70 -8.65 10.58
N ASN A 175 -9.45 -8.24 10.66
CA ASN A 175 -8.52 -8.36 9.53
C ASN A 175 -8.18 -9.83 9.29
N LYS A 176 -8.88 -10.45 8.35
CA LYS A 176 -8.61 -11.82 7.91
C LYS A 176 -7.64 -11.87 6.73
N ASP A 177 -7.54 -10.78 5.99
CA ASP A 177 -6.69 -10.68 4.82
C ASP A 177 -5.44 -9.87 5.12
N PRO A 178 -4.29 -10.30 4.62
CA PRO A 178 -3.05 -9.53 4.71
C PRO A 178 -3.28 -8.12 4.14
N ILE A 179 -2.75 -7.18 4.79
CA ILE A 179 -3.03 -5.77 4.51
C ILE A 179 -2.39 -5.27 3.25
N ALA A 180 -1.41 -5.98 2.70
CA ALA A 180 -0.98 -5.77 1.32
C ALA A 180 -2.19 -5.65 0.38
N VAL A 181 -3.30 -6.34 0.71
CA VAL A 181 -4.55 -6.31 -0.04
C VAL A 181 -5.41 -5.08 0.28
N ARG A 182 -5.29 -4.49 1.48
CA ARG A 182 -6.21 -3.45 1.94
C ARG A 182 -5.71 -2.02 1.84
N GLY A 183 -4.43 -1.77 1.86
CA GLY A 183 -3.88 -0.43 2.00
C GLY A 183 -2.95 0.03 0.90
N ALA A 184 -2.14 -0.87 0.35
CA ALA A 184 -1.21 -0.52 -0.70
C ALA A 184 -1.99 -0.34 -2.02
N LYS A 185 -2.26 0.90 -2.34
CA LYS A 185 -2.64 1.26 -3.71
C LYS A 185 -1.36 1.33 -4.54
N VAL A 186 -1.36 0.70 -5.68
CA VAL A 186 -0.27 0.74 -6.65
C VAL A 186 -0.64 1.67 -7.81
N PRO A 187 0.33 2.40 -8.34
CA PRO A 187 0.10 3.25 -9.49
C PRO A 187 -0.41 2.44 -10.70
N LEU A 188 -1.38 2.99 -11.39
CA LEU A 188 -1.89 2.49 -12.65
C LEU A 188 -1.91 3.66 -13.64
N GLU A 189 -1.12 3.52 -14.68
CA GLU A 189 -1.00 4.52 -15.74
C GLU A 189 -1.61 3.97 -17.02
N PHE A 190 -2.39 4.81 -17.71
CA PHE A 190 -2.88 4.53 -19.05
C PHE A 190 -2.21 5.47 -20.03
N VAL A 191 -1.60 4.94 -21.06
CA VAL A 191 -0.93 5.71 -22.12
C VAL A 191 -1.51 5.32 -23.47
N ALA A 192 -1.55 6.29 -24.38
CA ALA A 192 -1.92 6.07 -25.77
C ALA A 192 -0.65 5.96 -26.63
N ALA A 193 -0.56 4.93 -27.47
CA ALA A 193 0.37 4.88 -28.56
C ALA A 193 -0.06 5.86 -29.67
N ASN A 194 0.78 6.05 -30.71
CA ASN A 194 0.42 6.89 -31.86
C ASN A 194 -0.87 6.37 -32.54
N GLY A 195 -1.72 7.29 -32.97
CA GLY A 195 -2.96 7.00 -33.69
C GLY A 195 -4.23 7.07 -32.85
N GLY A 196 -4.14 7.61 -31.62
CA GLY A 196 -5.33 7.82 -30.77
C GLY A 196 -5.04 8.55 -29.46
N LYS A 197 -6.08 8.74 -28.69
CA LYS A 197 -6.06 9.39 -27.38
C LYS A 197 -6.91 8.59 -26.36
N LEU A 198 -6.83 9.00 -25.10
CA LEU A 198 -7.58 8.37 -24.01
C LEU A 198 -8.65 9.33 -23.47
N SER A 199 -9.76 8.74 -23.04
CA SER A 199 -10.83 9.42 -22.31
C SER A 199 -11.03 8.72 -20.97
N GLY A 200 -11.05 9.48 -19.89
CA GLY A 200 -11.13 9.00 -18.51
C GLY A 200 -9.92 9.41 -17.67
N THR A 201 -9.83 8.91 -16.46
CA THR A 201 -8.70 9.16 -15.56
C THR A 201 -7.53 8.27 -15.91
N THR A 202 -6.48 8.82 -16.50
CA THR A 202 -5.33 8.06 -17.02
C THR A 202 -4.28 7.72 -16.00
N SER A 203 -4.25 8.40 -14.85
CA SER A 203 -3.39 8.07 -13.72
C SER A 203 -4.26 7.75 -12.51
N GLN A 204 -4.15 6.55 -11.98
CA GLN A 204 -4.98 6.07 -10.89
C GLN A 204 -4.14 5.36 -9.83
N LEU A 205 -4.60 5.38 -8.59
CA LEU A 205 -4.07 4.55 -7.50
C LEU A 205 -5.07 3.44 -7.20
N VAL A 206 -4.71 2.19 -7.50
CA VAL A 206 -5.61 1.04 -7.41
C VAL A 206 -5.10 0.04 -6.36
N LYS A 207 -5.98 -0.44 -5.49
CA LYS A 207 -5.64 -1.51 -4.54
C LYS A 207 -5.28 -2.79 -5.30
N LYS A 208 -4.34 -3.56 -4.80
CA LYS A 208 -4.09 -4.93 -5.32
C LYS A 208 -5.38 -5.74 -5.23
N GLY A 209 -5.76 -6.39 -6.32
CA GLY A 209 -7.06 -7.06 -6.47
C GLY A 209 -8.26 -6.13 -6.68
N GLY A 210 -8.08 -4.82 -6.58
CA GLY A 210 -9.13 -3.83 -6.85
C GLY A 210 -9.26 -3.50 -8.34
N THR A 211 -10.40 -2.92 -8.72
CA THR A 211 -10.71 -2.54 -10.10
C THR A 211 -10.57 -1.04 -10.27
N ALA A 212 -9.90 -0.65 -11.34
CA ALA A 212 -9.71 0.74 -11.75
C ALA A 212 -11.01 1.37 -12.28
N ALA A 213 -11.10 2.68 -12.25
CA ALA A 213 -12.10 3.40 -13.03
C ALA A 213 -11.89 3.18 -14.53
N ALA A 214 -12.98 3.14 -15.28
CA ALA A 214 -12.93 2.87 -16.72
C ALA A 214 -12.15 3.93 -17.49
N VAL A 215 -11.35 3.49 -18.46
CA VAL A 215 -10.66 4.34 -19.44
C VAL A 215 -10.99 3.83 -20.84
N THR A 216 -11.24 4.76 -21.74
CA THR A 216 -11.60 4.46 -23.14
C THR A 216 -10.50 4.93 -24.08
N ALA A 217 -10.05 4.04 -24.94
CA ALA A 217 -9.18 4.38 -26.07
C ALA A 217 -10.04 4.93 -27.22
N VAL A 218 -9.66 6.10 -27.72
CA VAL A 218 -10.36 6.81 -28.79
C VAL A 218 -9.41 6.94 -29.97
N PRO A 219 -9.62 6.19 -31.07
CA PRO A 219 -8.80 6.32 -32.28
C PRO A 219 -8.90 7.72 -32.89
N ASP A 220 -7.80 8.19 -33.47
CA ASP A 220 -7.80 9.36 -34.35
C ASP A 220 -8.35 8.98 -35.74
N GLU A 221 -8.62 9.99 -36.57
CA GLU A 221 -9.08 9.78 -37.93
C GLU A 221 -8.07 8.95 -38.74
N GLY A 222 -8.56 7.92 -39.43
CA GLY A 222 -7.72 6.97 -40.18
C GLY A 222 -7.06 5.88 -39.34
N PHE A 223 -7.42 5.75 -38.06
CA PHE A 223 -6.95 4.68 -37.19
C PHE A 223 -8.10 3.90 -36.57
N VAL A 224 -7.81 2.66 -36.18
CA VAL A 224 -8.70 1.82 -35.37
C VAL A 224 -7.98 1.31 -34.13
N PHE A 225 -8.72 1.10 -33.08
CA PHE A 225 -8.18 0.52 -31.85
C PHE A 225 -7.71 -0.92 -32.08
N ALA A 226 -6.48 -1.25 -31.67
CA ALA A 226 -5.87 -2.56 -31.90
C ALA A 226 -5.79 -3.41 -30.60
N GLY A 227 -6.02 -2.81 -29.43
CA GLY A 227 -6.00 -3.49 -28.15
C GLY A 227 -5.15 -2.78 -27.11
N TRP A 228 -5.31 -3.19 -25.85
CA TRP A 228 -4.45 -2.78 -24.75
C TRP A 228 -3.38 -3.82 -24.48
N THR A 229 -2.20 -3.36 -24.07
CA THR A 229 -1.14 -4.20 -23.51
C THR A 229 -0.77 -3.71 -22.12
N ALA A 230 -0.60 -4.62 -21.16
CA ALA A 230 -0.20 -4.28 -19.80
C ALA A 230 1.27 -4.62 -19.56
N SER A 231 2.00 -3.76 -18.85
CA SER A 231 3.40 -3.99 -18.44
C SER A 231 3.54 -5.21 -17.52
N SER A 232 2.49 -5.57 -16.79
CA SER A 232 2.41 -6.80 -15.99
C SER A 232 2.10 -8.06 -16.80
N GLY A 233 2.00 -7.95 -18.11
CA GLY A 233 1.55 -9.01 -19.04
C GLY A 233 0.05 -8.98 -19.29
N GLY A 234 -0.34 -9.54 -20.43
CA GLY A 234 -1.72 -9.59 -20.89
C GLY A 234 -2.08 -8.54 -21.92
N SER A 235 -3.14 -8.85 -22.69
CA SER A 235 -3.71 -7.97 -23.70
C SER A 235 -5.23 -7.99 -23.62
N TYR A 236 -5.88 -6.87 -24.02
CA TYR A 236 -7.33 -6.69 -23.90
C TYR A 236 -7.86 -6.06 -25.18
N SER A 237 -8.99 -6.56 -25.66
CA SER A 237 -9.56 -6.19 -26.96
C SER A 237 -10.68 -5.14 -26.91
N SER A 238 -11.23 -4.86 -25.73
CA SER A 238 -12.26 -3.83 -25.58
C SER A 238 -11.65 -2.43 -25.56
N ALA A 239 -12.15 -1.50 -26.37
CA ALA A 239 -11.68 -0.12 -26.35
C ALA A 239 -11.89 0.56 -24.98
N THR A 240 -12.95 0.23 -24.26
CA THR A 240 -13.16 0.65 -22.87
C THR A 240 -12.73 -0.48 -21.95
N ILE A 241 -11.84 -0.17 -21.02
CA ILE A 241 -11.31 -1.15 -20.06
C ILE A 241 -11.54 -0.69 -18.62
N THR A 242 -11.90 -1.65 -17.77
CA THR A 242 -11.81 -1.59 -16.32
C THR A 242 -10.75 -2.61 -15.90
N PHE A 243 -9.57 -2.15 -15.52
CA PHE A 243 -8.46 -3.05 -15.22
C PHE A 243 -8.49 -3.48 -13.75
N THR A 244 -8.36 -4.77 -13.49
CA THR A 244 -8.19 -5.29 -12.14
C THR A 244 -6.70 -5.43 -11.83
N MET A 245 -6.23 -4.71 -10.82
CA MET A 245 -4.83 -4.71 -10.40
C MET A 245 -4.42 -6.12 -9.91
N PRO A 246 -3.37 -6.73 -10.47
CA PRO A 246 -2.90 -8.03 -9.98
C PRO A 246 -2.52 -7.99 -8.50
N GLN A 247 -2.75 -9.10 -7.79
CA GLN A 247 -2.36 -9.24 -6.38
C GLN A 247 -0.85 -9.14 -6.17
N ASN A 248 -0.08 -9.61 -7.15
CA ASN A 248 1.39 -9.58 -7.17
C ASN A 248 1.97 -8.36 -7.91
N ALA A 249 1.15 -7.32 -8.17
CA ALA A 249 1.65 -6.11 -8.82
C ALA A 249 2.78 -5.48 -7.99
N ASP A 250 3.85 -5.08 -8.66
CA ASP A 250 4.97 -4.40 -8.04
C ASP A 250 4.58 -3.01 -7.51
N ALA A 251 5.32 -2.51 -6.54
CA ALA A 251 5.09 -1.17 -5.98
C ALA A 251 5.24 -0.05 -7.04
N GLY A 252 6.02 -0.28 -8.10
CA GLY A 252 6.15 0.61 -9.24
C GLY A 252 4.90 0.72 -10.11
N GLY A 253 3.92 -0.16 -9.89
CA GLY A 253 2.63 -0.11 -10.56
C GLY A 253 2.59 -0.83 -11.90
N VAL A 254 1.51 -0.56 -12.64
CA VAL A 254 1.25 -1.15 -13.96
C VAL A 254 0.98 -0.04 -14.96
N VAL A 255 1.51 -0.20 -16.15
CA VAL A 255 1.22 0.68 -17.31
C VAL A 255 0.37 -0.11 -18.32
N LEU A 256 -0.78 0.44 -18.70
CA LEU A 256 -1.57 -0.04 -19.83
C LEU A 256 -1.38 0.87 -21.04
N THR A 257 -0.98 0.28 -22.15
CA THR A 257 -0.81 0.99 -23.42
C THR A 257 -1.94 0.65 -24.38
N ALA A 258 -2.70 1.67 -24.80
CA ALA A 258 -3.66 1.56 -25.89
C ALA A 258 -2.90 1.57 -27.22
N ASN A 259 -3.07 0.53 -28.02
CA ASN A 259 -2.43 0.43 -29.32
C ASN A 259 -3.48 0.70 -30.40
N PHE A 260 -3.03 1.37 -31.47
CA PHE A 260 -3.84 1.71 -32.63
C PHE A 260 -3.14 1.23 -33.90
N LYS A 261 -3.89 1.00 -34.95
CA LYS A 261 -3.38 0.66 -36.28
C LYS A 261 -4.13 1.47 -37.32
N ALA A 262 -3.49 1.72 -38.45
CA ALA A 262 -4.15 2.37 -39.56
C ALA A 262 -5.42 1.60 -39.98
N ASP A 263 -6.48 2.33 -40.26
CA ASP A 263 -7.70 1.76 -40.82
C ASP A 263 -7.45 1.44 -42.30
N ALA A 264 -7.19 0.17 -42.56
CA ALA A 264 -7.03 -0.33 -43.91
C ALA A 264 -8.42 -0.61 -44.51
N HIS A 265 -9.12 0.41 -44.99
CA HIS A 265 -10.30 0.21 -45.78
C HIS A 265 -9.89 0.10 -47.24
N GLU A 266 -10.32 -0.99 -47.90
CA GLU A 266 -10.17 -1.15 -49.36
C GLU A 266 -11.20 -0.27 -50.05
N HIS A 267 -10.70 0.67 -50.88
CA HIS A 267 -11.57 1.35 -51.83
C HIS A 267 -11.92 0.42 -52.98
N ASN A 268 -13.11 -0.07 -52.96
CA ASN A 268 -13.64 -0.85 -54.11
C ASN A 268 -14.10 0.17 -55.18
N TYR A 269 -13.18 0.56 -56.04
CA TYR A 269 -13.53 1.36 -57.25
C TYR A 269 -14.19 0.40 -58.23
N ALA A 270 -15.52 0.48 -58.34
CA ALA A 270 -16.20 -0.13 -59.46
C ALA A 270 -15.77 0.59 -60.75
N GLU A 271 -15.11 -0.11 -61.67
CA GLU A 271 -14.88 0.41 -63.01
C GLU A 271 -16.25 0.69 -63.66
N ILE A 272 -16.51 1.97 -63.90
CA ILE A 272 -17.64 2.37 -64.71
C ILE A 272 -17.19 2.19 -66.18
N GLU A 273 -17.61 1.08 -66.82
CA GLU A 273 -17.47 0.92 -68.26
C GLU A 273 -18.27 2.03 -68.94
N ASP A 274 -17.54 2.92 -69.63
CA ASP A 274 -18.13 3.94 -70.51
C ASP A 274 -18.59 3.24 -71.81
N THR A 275 -19.86 2.82 -71.79
CA THR A 275 -20.50 2.32 -73.02
C THR A 275 -20.91 3.52 -73.88
N ARG A 276 -20.10 3.85 -74.85
CA ARG A 276 -20.49 4.67 -76.00
C ARG A 276 -20.96 3.84 -77.16
#